data_7c2c7faeea7803b840b7fdc79954ce5f
#
_entry.id   7c2c7faeea7803b840b7fdc79954ce5f
#
_cell.length_a   1.000
_cell.length_b   1.000
_cell.length_c   1.000
_cell.angle_alpha   90.00
_cell.angle_beta   90.00
_cell.angle_gamma   90.00
#
_symmetry.space_group_name_H-M   'P 1'
#
loop_
_entity.id
_entity.type
_entity.pdbx_description
1 polymer ?
#
loop_
_entity_poly.entity_id
_entity_poly.type
_entity_poly.pdbx_seq_one_letter_code
_entity_poly.pdbx_strand_id
1 'polypeptide(L)'
;MYQHIKVPAKGEKIVVNPDMSLTVPDHPIIPFIEGDGTGLDITPVMLKVVDAAVAKAYGGKRQIHWMEVYAGEKSTQIYGPDVWLPQETLAALKEYVVSIKGPLTTPVGGGIRSLNVALRQELDLYVCLRPVQYFKGVPSPLKEPEKTNMVIFRENSEDIYAGIEYEAQSDKAKKLIKFLIDEMGVTKIRFPNTSGIGIKPVSIEGTERLVRKAIQYAIDNDKPSVTIVHKGNIMKYTEGGFRDWAYALAQKEFGAQLIDGGPWCSFKNPRTGREIIVKDSIADAFLQQILLRPAEYSVIATLNLNGDYVSDALAAQVGGIGIAPGANLSDSVACFEATHGTAPKYAGKDYVNPGSEILSAEMMLRHMGWKEAADLIISSMEKAILSRQVTYDFARLMDGATQVSCSGFGQVMIQHM
;
A
#
# COMPACT_ATOMS: atom_id res chain seq x y z
N MET A 1 21.39 -12.60 17.29
CA MET A 1 21.27 -11.49 18.28
C MET A 1 21.51 -10.21 17.50
N TYR A 2 20.61 -9.25 17.62
CA TYR A 2 20.75 -7.96 16.94
C TYR A 2 21.83 -7.10 17.61
N GLN A 3 22.50 -6.26 16.83
CA GLN A 3 23.58 -5.39 17.32
C GLN A 3 23.03 -4.09 17.91
N HIS A 4 22.09 -3.46 17.21
CA HIS A 4 21.51 -2.16 17.56
C HIS A 4 20.03 -2.23 17.91
N ILE A 5 19.29 -3.21 17.37
CA ILE A 5 17.86 -3.38 17.65
C ILE A 5 17.69 -3.97 19.06
N LYS A 6 16.86 -3.31 19.86
CA LYS A 6 16.50 -3.75 21.21
C LYS A 6 15.18 -4.52 21.16
N VAL A 7 15.26 -5.85 21.30
CA VAL A 7 14.06 -6.66 21.42
C VAL A 7 13.40 -6.40 22.78
N PRO A 8 12.10 -6.14 22.84
CA PRO A 8 11.38 -6.00 24.10
C PRO A 8 11.59 -7.21 25.01
N ALA A 9 11.77 -6.96 26.32
CA ALA A 9 11.97 -8.01 27.30
C ALA A 9 10.72 -8.87 27.53
N LYS A 10 9.56 -8.38 27.11
CA LYS A 10 8.25 -9.05 27.18
C LYS A 10 7.67 -9.12 25.77
N GLY A 11 6.76 -10.05 25.57
CA GLY A 11 6.07 -10.25 24.31
C GLY A 11 6.58 -11.47 23.56
N GLU A 12 5.84 -11.86 22.56
CA GLU A 12 6.04 -13.08 21.78
C GLU A 12 5.97 -12.78 20.29
N LYS A 13 6.57 -13.64 19.46
CA LYS A 13 6.51 -13.52 18.01
C LYS A 13 5.15 -13.98 17.49
N ILE A 14 4.66 -13.33 16.45
CA ILE A 14 3.60 -13.87 15.60
C ILE A 14 4.17 -15.04 14.80
N VAL A 15 3.40 -16.13 14.70
CA VAL A 15 3.81 -17.34 13.96
C VAL A 15 2.95 -17.48 12.70
N VAL A 16 3.61 -17.71 11.57
CA VAL A 16 2.95 -18.10 10.32
C VAL A 16 2.77 -19.61 10.31
N ASN A 17 1.54 -20.05 10.21
CA ASN A 17 1.18 -21.47 10.14
C ASN A 17 1.43 -22.05 8.72
N PRO A 18 1.50 -23.38 8.56
CA PRO A 18 1.69 -24.01 7.24
C PRO A 18 0.63 -23.66 6.19
N ASP A 19 -0.58 -23.31 6.62
CA ASP A 19 -1.68 -22.82 5.75
C ASP A 19 -1.65 -21.30 5.52
N MET A 20 -0.56 -20.65 5.90
CA MET A 20 -0.32 -19.20 5.82
C MET A 20 -1.23 -18.33 6.72
N SER A 21 -2.03 -18.95 7.60
CA SER A 21 -2.71 -18.22 8.66
C SER A 21 -1.74 -17.76 9.75
N LEU A 22 -2.14 -16.75 10.55
CA LEU A 22 -1.33 -16.25 11.64
C LEU A 22 -1.83 -16.77 13.00
N THR A 23 -0.90 -17.24 13.82
CA THR A 23 -1.12 -17.39 15.26
C THR A 23 -0.57 -16.13 15.94
N VAL A 24 -1.49 -15.29 16.41
CA VAL A 24 -1.17 -14.00 17.03
C VAL A 24 -1.32 -14.14 18.56
N PRO A 25 -0.24 -13.98 19.34
CA PRO A 25 -0.32 -14.00 20.81
C PRO A 25 -1.03 -12.77 21.36
N ASP A 26 -1.45 -12.80 22.62
CA ASP A 26 -2.06 -11.64 23.28
C ASP A 26 -1.06 -10.50 23.51
N HIS A 27 0.23 -10.80 23.52
CA HIS A 27 1.32 -9.83 23.69
C HIS A 27 2.34 -9.92 22.54
N PRO A 28 1.97 -9.56 21.28
CA PRO A 28 2.88 -9.66 20.15
C PRO A 28 3.96 -8.59 20.20
N ILE A 29 5.17 -8.96 19.73
CA ILE A 29 6.22 -8.01 19.39
C ILE A 29 6.02 -7.56 17.95
N ILE A 30 5.86 -6.25 17.72
CA ILE A 30 5.66 -5.66 16.41
C ILE A 30 6.81 -4.70 16.10
N PRO A 31 7.65 -4.98 15.10
CA PRO A 31 8.62 -4.03 14.59
C PRO A 31 7.94 -2.78 14.02
N PHE A 32 8.54 -1.62 14.30
CA PHE A 32 8.15 -0.38 13.63
C PHE A 32 9.37 0.40 13.18
N ILE A 33 9.24 1.12 12.08
CA ILE A 33 10.20 2.12 11.60
C ILE A 33 9.55 3.49 11.79
N GLU A 34 10.17 4.36 12.58
CA GLU A 34 9.66 5.71 12.83
C GLU A 34 9.49 6.52 11.54
N GLY A 35 10.40 6.31 10.58
CA GLY A 35 10.41 7.02 9.31
C GLY A 35 11.15 8.35 9.38
N ASP A 36 11.19 9.03 8.23
CA ASP A 36 11.87 10.30 8.02
C ASP A 36 10.88 11.46 7.90
N GLY A 37 11.37 12.66 8.05
CA GLY A 37 10.56 13.86 7.87
C GLY A 37 9.36 13.88 8.82
N THR A 38 8.14 13.89 8.28
CA THR A 38 6.91 13.85 9.10
C THR A 38 6.69 12.55 9.84
N GLY A 39 7.46 11.50 9.58
CA GLY A 39 7.46 10.26 10.37
C GLY A 39 7.72 10.51 11.85
N LEU A 40 8.59 11.48 12.17
CA LEU A 40 8.89 11.92 13.54
C LEU A 40 7.64 12.42 14.28
N ASP A 41 6.66 12.96 13.57
CA ASP A 41 5.42 13.49 14.16
C ASP A 41 4.32 12.43 14.18
N ILE A 42 4.08 11.73 13.06
CA ILE A 42 2.91 10.85 12.87
C ILE A 42 3.07 9.50 13.56
N THR A 43 4.26 8.89 13.53
CA THR A 43 4.47 7.55 14.11
C THR A 43 4.25 7.51 15.63
N PRO A 44 4.78 8.44 16.45
CA PRO A 44 4.47 8.47 17.87
C PRO A 44 2.98 8.66 18.18
N VAL A 45 2.25 9.37 17.31
CA VAL A 45 0.79 9.57 17.46
C VAL A 45 0.06 8.26 17.11
N MET A 46 0.44 7.59 16.03
CA MET A 46 -0.12 6.30 15.65
C MET A 46 0.05 5.26 16.76
N LEU A 47 1.26 5.12 17.34
CA LEU A 47 1.53 4.19 18.44
C LEU A 47 0.56 4.43 19.63
N LYS A 48 0.38 5.68 20.04
CA LYS A 48 -0.53 6.05 21.14
C LYS A 48 -1.99 5.73 20.86
N VAL A 49 -2.45 6.01 19.63
CA VAL A 49 -3.84 5.73 19.22
C VAL A 49 -4.10 4.23 19.18
N VAL A 50 -3.16 3.44 18.64
CA VAL A 50 -3.25 1.97 18.60
C VAL A 50 -3.26 1.38 20.00
N ASP A 51 -2.34 1.81 20.87
CA ASP A 51 -2.28 1.32 22.25
C ASP A 51 -3.58 1.62 23.02
N ALA A 52 -4.16 2.81 22.83
CA ALA A 52 -5.44 3.18 23.43
C ALA A 52 -6.59 2.30 22.91
N ALA A 53 -6.65 2.07 21.60
CA ALA A 53 -7.66 1.22 20.99
C ALA A 53 -7.57 -0.23 21.48
N VAL A 54 -6.37 -0.80 21.54
CA VAL A 54 -6.13 -2.16 22.02
C VAL A 54 -6.48 -2.29 23.49
N ALA A 55 -6.02 -1.35 24.33
CA ALA A 55 -6.33 -1.36 25.76
C ALA A 55 -7.83 -1.29 26.03
N LYS A 56 -8.56 -0.45 25.27
CA LYS A 56 -10.01 -0.30 25.41
C LYS A 56 -10.76 -1.52 24.90
N ALA A 57 -10.41 -2.04 23.72
CA ALA A 57 -11.08 -3.17 23.11
C ALA A 57 -10.99 -4.45 23.95
N TYR A 58 -9.84 -4.68 24.58
CA TYR A 58 -9.56 -5.95 25.26
C TYR A 58 -9.41 -5.82 26.78
N GLY A 59 -9.69 -4.65 27.35
CA GLY A 59 -9.66 -4.45 28.81
C GLY A 59 -8.29 -4.72 29.42
N GLY A 60 -7.21 -4.43 28.68
CA GLY A 60 -5.83 -4.65 29.11
C GLY A 60 -5.33 -6.11 29.02
N LYS A 61 -6.13 -7.03 28.47
CA LYS A 61 -5.71 -8.43 28.27
C LYS A 61 -4.72 -8.59 27.12
N ARG A 62 -4.79 -7.67 26.15
CA ARG A 62 -3.88 -7.63 24.99
C ARG A 62 -3.07 -6.35 24.99
N GLN A 63 -1.80 -6.47 24.57
CA GLN A 63 -0.87 -5.33 24.50
C GLN A 63 0.17 -5.60 23.42
N ILE A 64 0.43 -4.61 22.56
CA ILE A 64 1.53 -4.67 21.60
C ILE A 64 2.84 -4.28 22.31
N HIS A 65 3.89 -5.05 22.07
CA HIS A 65 5.26 -4.70 22.46
C HIS A 65 6.00 -4.17 21.23
N TRP A 66 6.07 -2.87 21.12
CA TRP A 66 6.68 -2.21 19.99
C TRP A 66 8.21 -2.38 20.00
N MET A 67 8.78 -2.74 18.86
CA MET A 67 10.20 -2.93 18.64
C MET A 67 10.69 -1.98 17.56
N GLU A 68 11.42 -0.93 17.93
CA GLU A 68 11.96 -0.02 16.95
C GLU A 68 13.07 -0.70 16.14
N VAL A 69 12.93 -0.63 14.81
CA VAL A 69 13.93 -1.04 13.82
C VAL A 69 14.22 0.14 12.90
N TYR A 70 15.38 0.18 12.29
CA TYR A 70 15.91 1.41 11.70
C TYR A 70 16.02 1.32 10.19
N ALA A 71 15.51 2.34 9.51
CA ALA A 71 15.73 2.63 8.10
C ALA A 71 15.70 4.14 7.88
N GLY A 72 16.19 4.62 6.74
CA GLY A 72 16.22 6.03 6.40
C GLY A 72 17.31 6.82 7.13
N GLU A 73 17.04 8.09 7.40
CA GLU A 73 17.99 9.02 8.00
C GLU A 73 18.43 8.58 9.40
N LYS A 74 17.53 8.07 10.22
CA LYS A 74 17.84 7.56 11.56
C LYS A 74 18.79 6.37 11.52
N SER A 75 18.71 5.53 10.50
CA SER A 75 19.62 4.41 10.31
C SER A 75 21.06 4.90 10.07
N THR A 76 21.25 5.95 9.29
CA THR A 76 22.59 6.48 9.01
C THR A 76 23.28 7.01 10.27
N GLN A 77 22.51 7.47 11.25
CA GLN A 77 23.05 7.94 12.55
C GLN A 77 23.48 6.79 13.46
N ILE A 78 22.84 5.63 13.35
CA ILE A 78 23.06 4.47 14.23
C ILE A 78 24.11 3.50 13.67
N TYR A 79 24.05 3.24 12.35
CA TYR A 79 24.86 2.24 11.68
C TYR A 79 26.00 2.83 10.83
N GLY A 80 26.01 4.16 10.62
CA GLY A 80 26.98 4.89 9.80
C GLY A 80 26.37 5.51 8.55
N PRO A 81 27.02 6.55 7.98
CA PRO A 81 26.42 7.49 7.02
C PRO A 81 25.90 6.86 5.71
N ASP A 82 26.42 5.70 5.34
CA ASP A 82 26.05 5.03 4.09
C ASP A 82 25.03 3.89 4.30
N VAL A 83 24.61 3.62 5.55
CA VAL A 83 23.71 2.51 5.90
C VAL A 83 22.29 3.00 6.06
N TRP A 84 21.58 3.11 4.95
CA TRP A 84 20.17 3.55 4.90
C TRP A 84 19.17 2.43 5.22
N LEU A 85 19.51 1.17 4.93
CA LEU A 85 18.69 0.00 5.19
C LEU A 85 19.58 -1.15 5.70
N PRO A 86 19.74 -1.29 7.03
CA PRO A 86 20.56 -2.33 7.63
C PRO A 86 20.02 -3.74 7.36
N GLN A 87 20.92 -4.70 7.16
CA GLN A 87 20.54 -6.12 7.07
C GLN A 87 19.84 -6.62 8.33
N GLU A 88 20.18 -6.06 9.47
CA GLU A 88 19.57 -6.34 10.76
C GLU A 88 18.08 -5.97 10.78
N THR A 89 17.71 -4.85 10.17
CA THR A 89 16.30 -4.44 9.99
C THR A 89 15.55 -5.42 9.10
N LEU A 90 16.12 -5.81 7.95
CA LEU A 90 15.51 -6.81 7.07
C LEU A 90 15.31 -8.15 7.77
N ALA A 91 16.32 -8.59 8.54
CA ALA A 91 16.23 -9.82 9.34
C ALA A 91 15.09 -9.73 10.37
N ALA A 92 14.98 -8.59 11.08
CA ALA A 92 13.91 -8.38 12.06
C ALA A 92 12.52 -8.38 11.42
N LEU A 93 12.35 -7.71 10.28
CA LEU A 93 11.06 -7.68 9.57
C LEU A 93 10.64 -9.07 9.08
N LYS A 94 11.58 -9.90 8.61
CA LYS A 94 11.33 -11.31 8.24
C LYS A 94 10.99 -12.16 9.45
N GLU A 95 11.68 -11.97 10.56
CA GLU A 95 11.55 -12.79 11.77
C GLU A 95 10.24 -12.54 12.52
N TYR A 96 9.76 -11.29 12.55
CA TYR A 96 8.55 -10.89 13.29
C TYR A 96 7.30 -10.77 12.41
N VAL A 97 7.42 -10.95 11.13
CA VAL A 97 6.42 -11.10 10.06
C VAL A 97 5.41 -9.95 9.88
N VAL A 98 4.96 -9.29 10.93
CA VAL A 98 4.04 -8.14 10.89
C VAL A 98 4.75 -6.89 11.39
N SER A 99 4.74 -5.83 10.61
CA SER A 99 5.43 -4.58 10.94
C SER A 99 4.69 -3.36 10.41
N ILE A 100 5.04 -2.17 10.91
CA ILE A 100 4.53 -0.90 10.43
C ILE A 100 5.64 0.12 10.28
N LYS A 101 5.52 1.05 9.33
CA LYS A 101 6.52 2.09 9.11
C LYS A 101 5.93 3.44 8.72
N GLY A 102 6.58 4.49 9.17
CA GLY A 102 6.40 5.83 8.65
C GLY A 102 7.02 6.01 7.25
N PRO A 103 6.90 7.20 6.66
CA PRO A 103 7.46 7.52 5.35
C PRO A 103 9.00 7.49 5.38
N LEU A 104 9.64 7.10 4.25
CA LEU A 104 11.10 7.04 4.13
C LEU A 104 11.58 7.96 3.02
N THR A 105 12.69 8.64 3.28
CA THR A 105 13.40 9.48 2.31
C THR A 105 14.06 8.61 1.24
N THR A 106 13.97 9.03 -0.02
CA THR A 106 14.78 8.46 -1.09
C THR A 106 16.11 9.22 -1.14
N PRO A 107 17.25 8.59 -0.85
CA PRO A 107 18.54 9.30 -0.88
C PRO A 107 18.86 9.83 -2.27
N VAL A 108 19.37 11.05 -2.34
CA VAL A 108 19.84 11.65 -3.60
C VAL A 108 21.29 11.24 -3.81
N GLY A 109 21.54 10.34 -4.76
CA GLY A 109 22.87 9.78 -5.05
C GLY A 109 23.11 8.40 -4.40
N GLY A 110 24.23 7.73 -4.74
CA GLY A 110 24.64 6.51 -4.04
C GLY A 110 24.02 5.19 -4.49
N GLY A 111 23.30 5.13 -5.60
CA GLY A 111 22.84 3.85 -6.20
C GLY A 111 21.56 3.25 -5.60
N ILE A 112 21.08 3.72 -4.47
CA ILE A 112 19.76 3.33 -3.91
C ILE A 112 18.72 4.21 -4.55
N ARG A 113 17.82 3.62 -5.37
CA ARG A 113 16.75 4.35 -6.05
C ARG A 113 15.62 4.77 -5.12
N SER A 114 15.22 3.88 -4.23
CA SER A 114 14.18 4.11 -3.21
C SER A 114 14.28 3.07 -2.11
N LEU A 115 14.26 3.50 -0.85
CA LEU A 115 14.25 2.58 0.29
C LEU A 115 12.96 1.75 0.34
N ASN A 116 11.83 2.33 -0.05
CA ASN A 116 10.56 1.61 -0.12
C ASN A 116 10.62 0.49 -1.18
N VAL A 117 11.21 0.76 -2.35
CA VAL A 117 11.41 -0.26 -3.40
C VAL A 117 12.36 -1.36 -2.91
N ALA A 118 13.46 -0.98 -2.24
CA ALA A 118 14.39 -1.95 -1.67
C ALA A 118 13.71 -2.87 -0.65
N LEU A 119 12.94 -2.33 0.29
CA LEU A 119 12.16 -3.13 1.25
C LEU A 119 11.21 -4.11 0.57
N ARG A 120 10.48 -3.64 -0.46
CA ARG A 120 9.53 -4.48 -1.22
C ARG A 120 10.22 -5.64 -1.94
N GLN A 121 11.40 -5.39 -2.53
CA GLN A 121 12.19 -6.40 -3.23
C GLN A 121 12.84 -7.39 -2.25
N GLU A 122 13.51 -6.91 -1.20
CA GLU A 122 14.23 -7.74 -0.24
C GLU A 122 13.32 -8.64 0.60
N LEU A 123 12.08 -8.23 0.83
CA LEU A 123 11.07 -8.99 1.58
C LEU A 123 10.03 -9.67 0.67
N ASP A 124 10.20 -9.59 -0.65
CA ASP A 124 9.26 -10.06 -1.68
C ASP A 124 7.81 -9.63 -1.41
N LEU A 125 7.61 -8.36 -1.04
CA LEU A 125 6.29 -7.77 -0.77
C LEU A 125 5.59 -7.46 -2.09
N TYR A 126 5.10 -8.46 -2.77
CA TYR A 126 4.60 -8.37 -4.13
C TYR A 126 3.19 -7.75 -4.27
N VAL A 127 2.47 -7.57 -3.17
CA VAL A 127 1.18 -6.87 -3.14
C VAL A 127 1.34 -5.54 -2.41
N CYS A 128 1.03 -4.43 -3.07
CA CYS A 128 0.73 -3.18 -2.40
C CYS A 128 -0.79 -3.03 -2.32
N LEU A 129 -1.32 -3.10 -1.11
CA LEU A 129 -2.75 -3.06 -0.80
C LEU A 129 -3.12 -1.66 -0.32
N ARG A 130 -4.03 -0.99 -1.04
CA ARG A 130 -4.47 0.38 -0.74
C ARG A 130 -6.00 0.49 -0.75
N PRO A 131 -6.67 0.36 0.40
CA PRO A 131 -8.10 0.65 0.51
C PRO A 131 -8.37 2.14 0.34
N VAL A 132 -9.46 2.46 -0.35
CA VAL A 132 -9.96 3.82 -0.52
C VAL A 132 -11.43 3.83 -0.14
N GLN A 133 -11.75 4.56 0.92
CA GLN A 133 -13.12 4.76 1.38
C GLN A 133 -13.32 6.20 1.86
N TYR A 134 -14.54 6.69 1.74
CA TYR A 134 -14.91 8.01 2.23
C TYR A 134 -15.31 7.97 3.71
N PHE A 135 -14.80 8.90 4.50
CA PHE A 135 -15.24 9.15 5.87
C PHE A 135 -16.20 10.33 5.89
N LYS A 136 -17.38 10.14 6.52
CA LYS A 136 -18.41 11.16 6.55
C LYS A 136 -17.90 12.48 7.13
N GLY A 137 -18.12 13.56 6.39
CA GLY A 137 -17.69 14.90 6.80
C GLY A 137 -16.34 15.35 6.26
N VAL A 138 -15.55 14.46 5.65
CA VAL A 138 -14.31 14.81 4.97
C VAL A 138 -14.61 15.67 3.73
N PRO A 139 -13.88 16.77 3.51
CA PRO A 139 -13.99 17.53 2.26
C PRO A 139 -13.63 16.69 1.04
N SER A 140 -14.48 16.70 0.02
CA SER A 140 -14.27 15.94 -1.22
C SER A 140 -14.60 16.78 -2.45
N PRO A 141 -13.88 16.63 -3.56
CA PRO A 141 -14.23 17.23 -4.84
C PRO A 141 -15.41 16.52 -5.52
N LEU A 142 -15.80 15.33 -5.08
CA LEU A 142 -16.92 14.57 -5.64
C LEU A 142 -18.25 15.03 -5.05
N LYS A 143 -19.34 14.87 -5.85
CA LYS A 143 -20.72 15.13 -5.38
C LYS A 143 -21.21 14.07 -4.42
N GLU A 144 -20.82 12.81 -4.62
CA GLU A 144 -21.26 11.62 -3.88
C GLU A 144 -20.04 10.75 -3.52
N PRO A 145 -19.11 11.27 -2.67
CA PRO A 145 -17.86 10.57 -2.37
C PRO A 145 -18.09 9.23 -1.64
N GLU A 146 -19.20 9.06 -0.96
CA GLU A 146 -19.60 7.82 -0.28
C GLU A 146 -19.77 6.63 -1.23
N LYS A 147 -19.93 6.87 -2.53
CA LYS A 147 -19.94 5.83 -3.56
C LYS A 147 -18.55 5.28 -3.89
N THR A 148 -17.49 5.95 -3.45
CA THR A 148 -16.10 5.50 -3.63
C THR A 148 -15.70 4.59 -2.48
N ASN A 149 -15.70 3.28 -2.74
CA ASN A 149 -15.28 2.25 -1.79
C ASN A 149 -14.57 1.13 -2.56
N MET A 150 -13.27 1.30 -2.76
CA MET A 150 -12.45 0.41 -3.58
C MET A 150 -11.23 -0.05 -2.80
N VAL A 151 -10.70 -1.20 -3.20
CA VAL A 151 -9.43 -1.71 -2.68
C VAL A 151 -8.51 -2.00 -3.85
N ILE A 152 -7.35 -1.35 -3.88
CA ILE A 152 -6.37 -1.50 -4.95
C ILE A 152 -5.34 -2.56 -4.53
N PHE A 153 -5.18 -3.58 -5.37
CA PHE A 153 -4.09 -4.54 -5.39
C PHE A 153 -3.12 -4.10 -6.49
N ARG A 154 -2.09 -3.37 -6.10
CA ARG A 154 -1.02 -2.90 -6.96
C ARG A 154 0.09 -3.93 -6.96
N GLU A 155 0.50 -4.40 -8.14
CA GLU A 155 1.72 -5.18 -8.29
C GLU A 155 2.91 -4.34 -7.77
N ASN A 156 3.86 -4.98 -7.08
CA ASN A 156 4.83 -4.25 -6.28
C ASN A 156 6.29 -4.67 -6.51
N SER A 157 6.54 -5.63 -7.40
CA SER A 157 7.88 -6.23 -7.61
C SER A 157 8.43 -6.03 -9.02
N GLU A 158 7.59 -5.81 -10.00
CA GLU A 158 7.93 -5.72 -11.43
C GLU A 158 7.59 -4.34 -12.02
N ASP A 159 7.30 -4.30 -13.30
CA ASP A 159 6.99 -3.10 -14.06
C ASP A 159 8.24 -2.19 -14.20
N ILE A 160 8.06 -0.94 -14.53
CA ILE A 160 9.16 0.03 -14.61
C ILE A 160 9.86 0.25 -13.24
N TYR A 161 9.20 -0.11 -12.16
CA TYR A 161 9.76 -0.07 -10.79
C TYR A 161 10.88 -1.12 -10.57
N ALA A 162 11.06 -2.08 -11.47
CA ALA A 162 12.25 -2.93 -11.50
C ALA A 162 13.54 -2.11 -11.69
N GLY A 163 13.41 -0.87 -12.16
CA GLY A 163 14.49 0.09 -12.22
C GLY A 163 15.53 -0.24 -13.28
N ILE A 164 15.18 -0.97 -14.32
CA ILE A 164 16.09 -1.29 -15.42
C ILE A 164 16.00 -0.14 -16.44
N GLU A 165 16.86 0.85 -16.26
CA GLU A 165 16.92 1.98 -17.18
C GLU A 165 18.35 2.51 -17.34
N TYR A 166 18.59 3.13 -18.48
CA TYR A 166 19.88 3.66 -18.85
C TYR A 166 19.76 5.11 -19.34
N GLU A 167 20.60 5.95 -18.79
CA GLU A 167 20.66 7.37 -19.12
C GLU A 167 21.00 7.59 -20.58
N ALA A 168 20.36 8.60 -21.17
CA ALA A 168 20.63 9.04 -22.54
C ALA A 168 22.13 9.29 -22.74
N GLN A 169 22.66 8.87 -23.89
CA GLN A 169 24.07 8.99 -24.29
C GLN A 169 25.07 8.16 -23.46
N SER A 170 24.65 7.44 -22.42
CA SER A 170 25.52 6.50 -21.71
C SER A 170 25.94 5.33 -22.62
N ASP A 171 27.09 4.71 -22.32
CA ASP A 171 27.58 3.56 -23.08
C ASP A 171 26.61 2.36 -23.02
N LYS A 172 25.93 2.18 -21.87
CA LYS A 172 24.92 1.14 -21.71
C LYS A 172 23.68 1.40 -22.57
N ALA A 173 23.17 2.65 -22.62
CA ALA A 173 22.07 3.00 -23.51
C ALA A 173 22.43 2.82 -24.98
N LYS A 174 23.61 3.28 -25.41
CA LYS A 174 24.10 3.10 -26.80
C LYS A 174 24.23 1.62 -27.15
N LYS A 175 24.80 0.78 -26.26
CA LYS A 175 24.92 -0.66 -26.47
C LYS A 175 23.56 -1.33 -26.61
N LEU A 176 22.59 -1.01 -25.74
CA LEU A 176 21.26 -1.59 -25.79
C LEU A 176 20.51 -1.13 -27.04
N ILE A 177 20.53 0.15 -27.38
CA ILE A 177 19.89 0.69 -28.59
C ILE A 177 20.48 0.04 -29.84
N LYS A 178 21.81 -0.09 -29.92
CA LYS A 178 22.46 -0.78 -31.03
C LYS A 178 22.02 -2.23 -31.16
N PHE A 179 21.96 -2.97 -30.04
CA PHE A 179 21.46 -4.34 -30.03
C PHE A 179 20.00 -4.43 -30.53
N LEU A 180 19.13 -3.55 -30.05
CA LEU A 180 17.73 -3.52 -30.47
C LEU A 180 17.58 -3.23 -31.98
N ILE A 181 18.41 -2.36 -32.54
CA ILE A 181 18.41 -2.02 -33.97
C ILE A 181 19.01 -3.15 -34.79
N ASP A 182 20.24 -3.57 -34.49
CA ASP A 182 21.02 -4.45 -35.33
C ASP A 182 20.56 -5.91 -35.21
N GLU A 183 20.25 -6.39 -34.01
CA GLU A 183 19.91 -7.80 -33.77
C GLU A 183 18.40 -8.05 -33.71
N MET A 184 17.61 -7.09 -33.16
CA MET A 184 16.18 -7.25 -33.02
C MET A 184 15.36 -6.55 -34.12
N GLY A 185 16.00 -5.85 -35.05
CA GLY A 185 15.35 -5.16 -36.17
C GLY A 185 14.44 -4.01 -35.74
N VAL A 186 14.67 -3.39 -34.59
CA VAL A 186 13.84 -2.27 -34.09
C VAL A 186 14.13 -1.02 -34.90
N THR A 187 13.13 -0.48 -35.60
CA THR A 187 13.24 0.74 -36.41
C THR A 187 12.55 1.96 -35.79
N LYS A 188 11.91 1.79 -34.63
CA LYS A 188 11.00 2.80 -34.05
C LYS A 188 11.66 3.74 -33.02
N ILE A 189 12.94 3.56 -32.71
CA ILE A 189 13.68 4.49 -31.85
C ILE A 189 14.05 5.70 -32.70
N ARG A 190 13.27 6.78 -32.56
CA ARG A 190 13.37 7.97 -33.43
C ARG A 190 14.69 8.70 -33.31
N PHE A 191 15.24 8.78 -32.12
CA PHE A 191 16.46 9.52 -31.77
C PHE A 191 17.46 8.62 -31.03
N PRO A 192 18.08 7.65 -31.72
CA PRO A 192 18.88 6.61 -31.04
C PRO A 192 20.10 7.15 -30.29
N ASN A 193 20.66 8.29 -30.74
CA ASN A 193 21.84 8.88 -30.11
C ASN A 193 21.56 9.66 -28.81
N THR A 194 20.30 10.02 -28.58
CA THR A 194 19.90 10.90 -27.46
C THR A 194 18.75 10.34 -26.63
N SER A 195 18.32 9.10 -26.90
CA SER A 195 17.27 8.45 -26.11
C SER A 195 17.83 7.79 -24.86
N GLY A 196 17.13 7.99 -23.72
CA GLY A 196 17.21 7.08 -22.60
C GLY A 196 16.35 5.84 -22.86
N ILE A 197 16.69 4.70 -22.23
CA ILE A 197 15.96 3.43 -22.42
C ILE A 197 15.58 2.86 -21.07
N GLY A 198 14.30 2.50 -20.91
CA GLY A 198 13.77 1.74 -19.77
C GLY A 198 13.14 0.42 -20.23
N ILE A 199 13.21 -0.59 -19.36
CA ILE A 199 12.64 -1.91 -19.59
C ILE A 199 11.51 -2.14 -18.59
N LYS A 200 10.37 -2.62 -19.11
CA LYS A 200 9.17 -2.95 -18.34
C LYS A 200 8.98 -4.47 -18.33
N PRO A 201 9.53 -5.20 -17.35
CA PRO A 201 9.23 -6.61 -17.18
C PRO A 201 7.85 -6.81 -16.58
N VAL A 202 7.09 -7.77 -17.11
CA VAL A 202 5.81 -8.24 -16.54
C VAL A 202 5.76 -9.75 -16.77
N SER A 203 5.62 -10.54 -15.71
CA SER A 203 5.64 -11.99 -15.75
C SER A 203 4.28 -12.63 -15.52
N ILE A 204 4.15 -13.89 -15.92
CA ILE A 204 2.99 -14.72 -15.62
C ILE A 204 2.88 -14.91 -14.08
N GLU A 205 3.98 -15.29 -13.46
CA GLU A 205 4.06 -15.58 -12.02
C GLU A 205 3.73 -14.36 -11.18
N GLY A 206 4.29 -13.19 -11.52
CA GLY A 206 4.00 -11.92 -10.84
C GLY A 206 2.53 -11.52 -10.96
N THR A 207 1.96 -11.73 -12.16
CA THR A 207 0.54 -11.48 -12.41
C THR A 207 -0.35 -12.43 -11.63
N GLU A 208 -0.09 -13.74 -11.72
CA GLU A 208 -0.92 -14.76 -11.08
C GLU A 208 -0.95 -14.59 -9.56
N ARG A 209 0.20 -14.37 -8.92
CA ARG A 209 0.26 -14.21 -7.45
C ARG A 209 -0.51 -12.97 -6.97
N LEU A 210 -0.42 -11.85 -7.69
CA LEU A 210 -1.17 -10.64 -7.36
C LEU A 210 -2.69 -10.84 -7.53
N VAL A 211 -3.11 -11.32 -8.71
CA VAL A 211 -4.52 -11.48 -9.05
C VAL A 211 -5.19 -12.53 -8.15
N ARG A 212 -4.47 -13.61 -7.81
CA ARG A 212 -4.95 -14.60 -6.83
C ARG A 212 -5.27 -13.97 -5.48
N LYS A 213 -4.39 -13.08 -4.95
CA LYS A 213 -4.66 -12.35 -3.71
C LYS A 213 -5.84 -11.40 -3.85
N ALA A 214 -6.00 -10.72 -4.99
CA ALA A 214 -7.14 -9.84 -5.24
C ALA A 214 -8.47 -10.60 -5.30
N ILE A 215 -8.51 -11.74 -5.98
CA ILE A 215 -9.70 -12.61 -6.03
C ILE A 215 -10.00 -13.20 -4.66
N GLN A 216 -8.98 -13.69 -3.94
CA GLN A 216 -9.17 -14.22 -2.59
C GLN A 216 -9.71 -13.15 -1.64
N TYR A 217 -9.22 -11.92 -1.73
CA TYR A 217 -9.75 -10.79 -0.96
C TYR A 217 -11.23 -10.53 -1.29
N ALA A 218 -11.61 -10.62 -2.57
CA ALA A 218 -13.01 -10.46 -2.96
C ALA A 218 -13.90 -11.57 -2.36
N ILE A 219 -13.43 -12.80 -2.32
CA ILE A 219 -14.10 -13.93 -1.66
C ILE A 219 -14.26 -13.69 -0.16
N ASP A 220 -13.17 -13.35 0.52
CA ASP A 220 -13.11 -13.20 1.98
C ASP A 220 -13.97 -12.04 2.50
N ASN A 221 -14.07 -10.97 1.72
CA ASN A 221 -14.79 -9.76 2.06
C ASN A 221 -16.11 -9.58 1.29
N ASP A 222 -16.57 -10.65 0.62
CA ASP A 222 -17.84 -10.69 -0.15
C ASP A 222 -17.99 -9.52 -1.13
N LYS A 223 -16.91 -9.18 -1.84
CA LYS A 223 -16.90 -8.09 -2.82
C LYS A 223 -17.46 -8.55 -4.16
N PRO A 224 -18.27 -7.71 -4.85
CA PRO A 224 -18.99 -8.13 -6.06
C PRO A 224 -18.12 -8.25 -7.32
N SER A 225 -16.93 -7.65 -7.33
CA SER A 225 -16.10 -7.67 -8.54
C SER A 225 -14.61 -7.52 -8.28
N VAL A 226 -13.82 -8.06 -9.20
CA VAL A 226 -12.39 -7.77 -9.38
C VAL A 226 -12.20 -7.17 -10.77
N THR A 227 -11.67 -5.95 -10.84
CA THR A 227 -11.42 -5.25 -12.11
C THR A 227 -9.91 -5.21 -12.39
N ILE A 228 -9.52 -5.77 -13.53
CA ILE A 228 -8.16 -5.76 -14.05
C ILE A 228 -7.95 -4.46 -14.82
N VAL A 229 -7.14 -3.55 -14.28
CA VAL A 229 -6.85 -2.25 -14.92
C VAL A 229 -5.53 -2.32 -15.67
N HIS A 230 -5.55 -2.00 -16.95
CA HIS A 230 -4.41 -2.18 -17.86
C HIS A 230 -4.43 -1.22 -19.06
N LYS A 231 -3.29 -1.11 -19.78
CA LYS A 231 -3.17 -0.42 -21.08
C LYS A 231 -2.80 -1.41 -22.20
N GLY A 232 -3.42 -2.59 -22.19
CA GLY A 232 -3.10 -3.71 -23.07
C GLY A 232 -3.39 -3.49 -24.56
N ASN A 233 -4.22 -2.50 -24.92
CA ASN A 233 -4.44 -2.09 -26.31
C ASN A 233 -3.18 -1.47 -26.95
N ILE A 234 -2.26 -0.93 -26.16
CA ILE A 234 -0.99 -0.34 -26.57
C ILE A 234 0.18 -1.30 -26.25
N MET A 235 0.30 -1.71 -24.99
CA MET A 235 1.36 -2.60 -24.50
C MET A 235 0.86 -4.05 -24.47
N LYS A 236 0.76 -4.66 -25.66
CA LYS A 236 0.07 -5.93 -25.88
C LYS A 236 0.64 -7.13 -25.12
N TYR A 237 1.96 -7.17 -24.94
CA TYR A 237 2.67 -8.32 -24.36
C TYR A 237 3.04 -8.14 -22.89
N THR A 238 2.90 -6.96 -22.34
CA THR A 238 3.07 -6.65 -20.92
C THR A 238 1.72 -6.41 -20.25
N GLU A 239 1.11 -5.25 -20.46
CA GLU A 239 -0.20 -4.91 -19.92
C GLU A 239 -1.34 -5.83 -20.46
N GLY A 240 -1.28 -6.17 -21.74
CA GLY A 240 -2.21 -7.12 -22.35
C GLY A 240 -2.00 -8.54 -21.82
N GLY A 241 -0.73 -8.95 -21.65
CA GLY A 241 -0.39 -10.20 -20.97
C GLY A 241 -0.95 -10.27 -19.57
N PHE A 242 -0.75 -9.23 -18.77
CA PHE A 242 -1.32 -9.11 -17.41
C PHE A 242 -2.83 -9.36 -17.40
N ARG A 243 -3.59 -8.72 -18.30
CA ARG A 243 -5.03 -8.97 -18.47
C ARG A 243 -5.34 -10.42 -18.79
N ASP A 244 -4.67 -10.97 -19.80
CA ASP A 244 -4.98 -12.30 -20.33
C ASP A 244 -4.64 -13.40 -19.32
N TRP A 245 -3.51 -13.27 -18.62
CA TRP A 245 -3.12 -14.19 -17.54
C TRP A 245 -4.05 -14.08 -16.32
N ALA A 246 -4.57 -12.89 -16.02
CA ALA A 246 -5.55 -12.71 -14.95
C ALA A 246 -6.85 -13.47 -15.23
N TYR A 247 -7.38 -13.40 -16.47
CA TYR A 247 -8.54 -14.17 -16.86
C TYR A 247 -8.28 -15.68 -16.88
N ALA A 248 -7.11 -16.10 -17.38
CA ALA A 248 -6.73 -17.51 -17.38
C ALA A 248 -6.67 -18.08 -15.96
N LEU A 249 -6.10 -17.32 -15.02
CA LEU A 249 -6.07 -17.67 -13.59
C LEU A 249 -7.49 -17.80 -13.01
N ALA A 250 -8.36 -16.82 -13.24
CA ALA A 250 -9.72 -16.83 -12.73
C ALA A 250 -10.49 -18.07 -13.20
N GLN A 251 -10.34 -18.44 -14.47
CA GLN A 251 -10.97 -19.65 -15.02
C GLN A 251 -10.35 -20.92 -14.43
N LYS A 252 -9.03 -21.01 -14.39
CA LYS A 252 -8.29 -22.21 -13.99
C LYS A 252 -8.41 -22.53 -12.51
N GLU A 253 -8.26 -21.52 -11.64
CA GLU A 253 -8.17 -21.74 -10.19
C GLU A 253 -9.50 -21.48 -9.46
N PHE A 254 -10.34 -20.59 -9.99
CA PHE A 254 -11.61 -20.21 -9.33
C PHE A 254 -12.85 -20.71 -10.10
N GLY A 255 -12.65 -21.42 -11.20
CA GLY A 255 -13.74 -22.00 -11.99
C GLY A 255 -14.63 -20.96 -12.68
N ALA A 256 -14.12 -19.75 -12.93
CA ALA A 256 -14.89 -18.67 -13.53
C ALA A 256 -15.36 -19.02 -14.95
N GLN A 257 -16.63 -18.76 -15.24
CA GLN A 257 -17.26 -19.00 -16.53
C GLN A 257 -17.38 -17.69 -17.32
N LEU A 258 -17.19 -17.76 -18.64
CA LEU A 258 -17.30 -16.59 -19.51
C LEU A 258 -18.72 -16.01 -19.50
N ILE A 259 -18.80 -14.69 -19.44
CA ILE A 259 -20.06 -13.94 -19.58
C ILE A 259 -20.17 -13.49 -21.05
N ASP A 260 -21.28 -13.78 -21.71
CA ASP A 260 -21.61 -13.33 -23.07
C ASP A 260 -20.49 -13.58 -24.11
N GLY A 261 -19.77 -14.69 -23.97
CA GLY A 261 -18.65 -15.04 -24.86
C GLY A 261 -17.29 -14.43 -24.45
N GLY A 262 -17.22 -13.72 -23.34
CA GLY A 262 -15.99 -13.19 -22.76
C GLY A 262 -15.54 -11.82 -23.32
N PRO A 263 -14.42 -11.28 -22.85
CA PRO A 263 -13.45 -11.92 -21.91
C PRO A 263 -13.91 -11.89 -20.44
N TRP A 264 -14.91 -11.09 -20.08
CA TRP A 264 -15.42 -11.06 -18.71
C TRP A 264 -15.91 -12.44 -18.28
N CYS A 265 -15.67 -12.76 -17.02
CA CYS A 265 -16.08 -14.03 -16.45
C CYS A 265 -16.59 -13.86 -15.01
N SER A 266 -17.33 -14.84 -14.51
CA SER A 266 -17.83 -14.82 -13.15
C SER A 266 -17.79 -16.20 -12.52
N PHE A 267 -17.80 -16.23 -11.20
CA PHE A 267 -17.94 -17.42 -10.38
C PHE A 267 -18.71 -17.09 -9.10
N LYS A 268 -19.22 -18.13 -8.45
CA LYS A 268 -19.92 -17.96 -7.17
C LYS A 268 -18.92 -17.97 -6.01
N ASN A 269 -19.02 -16.98 -5.12
CA ASN A 269 -18.27 -16.96 -3.87
C ASN A 269 -18.57 -18.25 -3.08
N PRO A 270 -17.56 -19.09 -2.79
CA PRO A 270 -17.77 -20.37 -2.11
C PRO A 270 -18.30 -20.25 -0.69
N ARG A 271 -18.20 -19.05 -0.07
CA ARG A 271 -18.66 -18.81 1.30
C ARG A 271 -20.08 -18.27 1.36
N THR A 272 -20.47 -17.44 0.42
CA THR A 272 -21.76 -16.70 0.46
C THR A 272 -22.72 -17.07 -0.66
N GLY A 273 -22.24 -17.72 -1.72
CA GLY A 273 -22.99 -18.04 -2.93
C GLY A 273 -23.25 -16.85 -3.85
N ARG A 274 -22.80 -15.62 -3.48
CA ARG A 274 -22.94 -14.43 -4.32
C ARG A 274 -22.03 -14.51 -5.54
N GLU A 275 -22.42 -13.90 -6.64
CA GLU A 275 -21.62 -13.82 -7.83
C GLU A 275 -20.49 -12.81 -7.66
N ILE A 276 -19.27 -13.20 -8.08
CA ILE A 276 -18.11 -12.32 -8.20
C ILE A 276 -17.76 -12.24 -9.68
N ILE A 277 -17.74 -11.02 -10.23
CA ILE A 277 -17.40 -10.75 -11.62
C ILE A 277 -15.93 -10.36 -11.72
N VAL A 278 -15.18 -11.05 -12.57
CA VAL A 278 -13.85 -10.65 -13.00
C VAL A 278 -13.97 -9.95 -14.34
N LYS A 279 -13.61 -8.68 -14.39
CA LYS A 279 -13.72 -7.82 -15.57
C LYS A 279 -12.47 -7.00 -15.77
N ASP A 280 -12.32 -6.36 -16.92
CA ASP A 280 -11.21 -5.46 -17.20
C ASP A 280 -11.66 -4.05 -17.56
N SER A 281 -10.73 -3.12 -17.44
CA SER A 281 -10.88 -1.75 -17.90
C SER A 281 -9.55 -1.18 -18.40
N ILE A 282 -9.58 -0.52 -19.56
CA ILE A 282 -8.44 0.24 -20.04
C ILE A 282 -8.19 1.42 -19.09
N ALA A 283 -6.93 1.66 -18.70
CA ALA A 283 -6.55 2.57 -17.63
C ALA A 283 -7.10 4.00 -17.80
N ASP A 284 -7.06 4.57 -18.99
CA ASP A 284 -7.63 5.90 -19.26
C ASP A 284 -9.16 5.93 -19.15
N ALA A 285 -9.86 4.88 -19.56
CA ALA A 285 -11.30 4.75 -19.34
C ALA A 285 -11.61 4.59 -17.84
N PHE A 286 -10.82 3.78 -17.13
CA PHE A 286 -10.96 3.59 -15.68
C PHE A 286 -10.84 4.90 -14.91
N LEU A 287 -9.85 5.75 -15.23
CA LEU A 287 -9.67 7.07 -14.60
C LEU A 287 -10.88 8.00 -14.77
N GLN A 288 -11.64 7.86 -15.87
CA GLN A 288 -12.91 8.58 -16.04
C GLN A 288 -14.02 7.94 -15.21
N GLN A 289 -14.10 6.61 -15.24
CA GLN A 289 -15.21 5.86 -14.64
C GLN A 289 -15.20 5.93 -13.11
N ILE A 290 -14.06 6.01 -12.46
CA ILE A 290 -13.98 6.20 -11.00
C ILE A 290 -14.55 7.56 -10.55
N LEU A 291 -14.65 8.54 -11.44
CA LEU A 291 -15.32 9.83 -11.18
C LEU A 291 -16.82 9.77 -11.47
N LEU A 292 -17.21 9.07 -12.55
CA LEU A 292 -18.58 9.09 -13.08
C LEU A 292 -19.46 7.97 -12.49
N ARG A 293 -18.86 6.82 -12.18
CA ARG A 293 -19.55 5.59 -11.77
C ARG A 293 -18.75 4.78 -10.74
N PRO A 294 -18.27 5.40 -9.64
CA PRO A 294 -17.40 4.71 -8.68
C PRO A 294 -18.01 3.45 -8.07
N ALA A 295 -19.32 3.41 -7.90
CA ALA A 295 -20.04 2.25 -7.31
C ALA A 295 -19.95 0.97 -8.15
N GLU A 296 -19.53 1.03 -9.42
CA GLU A 296 -19.34 -0.15 -10.27
C GLU A 296 -18.05 -0.92 -9.98
N TYR A 297 -17.18 -0.39 -9.12
CA TYR A 297 -15.85 -0.92 -8.84
C TYR A 297 -15.68 -1.27 -7.37
N SER A 298 -15.05 -2.40 -7.07
CA SER A 298 -14.80 -2.82 -5.69
C SER A 298 -13.34 -3.24 -5.44
N VAL A 299 -12.87 -4.31 -6.03
CA VAL A 299 -11.46 -4.72 -5.97
C VAL A 299 -10.80 -4.42 -7.31
N ILE A 300 -9.65 -3.78 -7.27
CA ILE A 300 -8.88 -3.39 -8.45
C ILE A 300 -7.55 -4.13 -8.42
N ALA A 301 -7.21 -4.85 -9.48
CA ALA A 301 -5.89 -5.44 -9.66
C ALA A 301 -5.19 -4.77 -10.85
N THR A 302 -3.96 -4.30 -10.65
CA THR A 302 -3.25 -3.55 -11.68
C THR A 302 -1.73 -3.61 -11.49
N LEU A 303 -1.00 -3.31 -12.56
CA LEU A 303 0.46 -3.22 -12.54
C LEU A 303 0.95 -2.03 -11.69
N ASN A 304 2.23 -2.04 -11.39
CA ASN A 304 2.87 -1.18 -10.41
C ASN A 304 2.65 0.32 -10.70
N LEU A 305 2.98 0.81 -11.88
CA LEU A 305 2.82 2.22 -12.23
C LEU A 305 1.35 2.66 -12.26
N ASN A 306 0.48 1.87 -12.89
CA ASN A 306 -0.94 2.17 -12.92
C ASN A 306 -1.53 2.23 -11.50
N GLY A 307 -1.12 1.30 -10.64
CA GLY A 307 -1.55 1.24 -9.24
C GLY A 307 -1.12 2.45 -8.43
N ASP A 308 0.08 2.98 -8.70
CA ASP A 308 0.56 4.21 -8.08
C ASP A 308 -0.32 5.40 -8.43
N TYR A 309 -0.55 5.63 -9.71
CA TYR A 309 -1.40 6.75 -10.18
C TYR A 309 -2.85 6.62 -9.71
N VAL A 310 -3.42 5.42 -9.82
CA VAL A 310 -4.84 5.18 -9.49
C VAL A 310 -5.10 5.33 -8.01
N SER A 311 -4.22 4.84 -7.14
CA SER A 311 -4.42 4.94 -5.69
C SER A 311 -4.39 6.39 -5.21
N ASP A 312 -3.50 7.22 -5.74
CA ASP A 312 -3.41 8.63 -5.35
C ASP A 312 -4.58 9.45 -5.92
N ALA A 313 -5.00 9.15 -7.16
CA ALA A 313 -6.19 9.76 -7.76
C ALA A 313 -7.46 9.44 -6.96
N LEU A 314 -7.62 8.20 -6.51
CA LEU A 314 -8.74 7.78 -5.66
C LEU A 314 -8.66 8.38 -4.26
N ALA A 315 -7.47 8.42 -3.65
CA ALA A 315 -7.27 9.07 -2.36
C ALA A 315 -7.71 10.54 -2.38
N ALA A 316 -7.37 11.28 -3.44
CA ALA A 316 -7.79 12.67 -3.62
C ALA A 316 -9.33 12.83 -3.67
N GLN A 317 -10.04 11.84 -4.19
CA GLN A 317 -11.50 11.85 -4.27
C GLN A 317 -12.20 11.71 -2.91
N VAL A 318 -11.55 11.09 -1.94
CA VAL A 318 -12.14 10.82 -0.61
C VAL A 318 -11.53 11.66 0.51
N GLY A 319 -10.69 12.64 0.19
CA GLY A 319 -10.15 13.57 1.18
C GLY A 319 -8.64 13.76 1.16
N GLY A 320 -7.92 13.00 0.36
CA GLY A 320 -6.48 13.13 0.16
C GLY A 320 -5.63 12.05 0.83
N ILE A 321 -4.34 12.08 0.53
CA ILE A 321 -3.38 11.08 0.97
C ILE A 321 -3.13 11.06 2.50
N GLY A 322 -3.50 12.13 3.21
CA GLY A 322 -3.37 12.22 4.67
C GLY A 322 -4.23 11.19 5.44
N ILE A 323 -5.22 10.58 4.78
CA ILE A 323 -6.07 9.50 5.32
C ILE A 323 -6.09 8.26 4.41
N ALA A 324 -5.10 8.11 3.54
CA ALA A 324 -4.98 6.95 2.65
C ALA A 324 -4.04 5.91 3.28
N PRO A 325 -4.54 4.74 3.71
CA PRO A 325 -3.70 3.69 4.28
C PRO A 325 -3.05 2.81 3.22
N GLY A 326 -2.00 2.10 3.62
CA GLY A 326 -1.33 1.13 2.78
C GLY A 326 -0.71 -0.04 3.53
N ALA A 327 -0.59 -1.15 2.82
CA ALA A 327 0.15 -2.33 3.26
C ALA A 327 0.94 -2.92 2.11
N ASN A 328 2.10 -3.46 2.40
CA ASN A 328 2.89 -4.25 1.46
C ASN A 328 2.95 -5.68 1.98
N LEU A 329 2.52 -6.65 1.18
CA LEU A 329 2.30 -8.02 1.61
C LEU A 329 3.06 -9.00 0.73
N SER A 330 3.63 -10.02 1.38
CA SER A 330 4.04 -11.27 0.75
C SER A 330 3.10 -12.40 1.17
N ASP A 331 3.52 -13.65 1.01
CA ASP A 331 2.77 -14.78 1.58
C ASP A 331 2.89 -14.84 3.10
N SER A 332 4.02 -14.44 3.67
CA SER A 332 4.32 -14.56 5.10
C SER A 332 4.61 -13.25 5.81
N VAL A 333 5.05 -12.22 5.11
CA VAL A 333 5.45 -10.93 5.71
C VAL A 333 4.46 -9.83 5.31
N ALA A 334 4.08 -9.02 6.27
CA ALA A 334 3.24 -7.84 6.08
C ALA A 334 3.92 -6.59 6.66
N CYS A 335 4.09 -5.56 5.85
CA CYS A 335 4.60 -4.27 6.26
C CYS A 335 3.58 -3.17 5.94
N PHE A 336 2.96 -2.61 6.97
CA PHE A 336 1.98 -1.54 6.84
C PHE A 336 2.68 -0.19 6.77
N GLU A 337 2.14 0.77 6.01
CA GLU A 337 2.81 2.05 5.81
C GLU A 337 1.87 3.21 5.53
N ALA A 338 2.24 4.42 5.99
CA ALA A 338 1.66 5.64 5.45
C ALA A 338 1.98 5.75 3.94
N THR A 339 1.00 6.13 3.12
CA THR A 339 1.15 6.17 1.65
C THR A 339 1.77 7.46 1.13
N HIS A 340 1.80 8.52 1.93
CA HIS A 340 2.41 9.80 1.58
C HIS A 340 3.93 9.82 1.80
N GLY A 341 4.61 10.81 1.20
CA GLY A 341 6.05 11.03 1.36
C GLY A 341 6.43 11.70 2.68
N THR A 342 7.72 11.94 2.85
CA THR A 342 8.33 12.49 4.07
C THR A 342 8.02 13.96 4.35
N ALA A 343 7.66 14.75 3.35
CA ALA A 343 7.36 16.18 3.44
C ALA A 343 8.28 16.95 4.43
N PRO A 344 9.61 16.99 4.21
CA PRO A 344 10.61 17.40 5.22
C PRO A 344 10.43 18.82 5.73
N LYS A 345 9.78 19.71 4.95
CA LYS A 345 9.46 21.08 5.40
C LYS A 345 8.50 21.15 6.59
N TYR A 346 7.80 20.06 6.89
CA TYR A 346 6.84 19.96 8.00
C TYR A 346 7.36 19.10 9.16
N ALA A 347 8.52 18.48 9.02
CA ALA A 347 9.12 17.62 10.05
C ALA A 347 9.27 18.34 11.41
N GLY A 348 8.87 17.67 12.48
CA GLY A 348 8.99 18.18 13.86
C GLY A 348 8.09 19.37 14.18
N LYS A 349 7.07 19.67 13.36
CA LYS A 349 6.17 20.82 13.58
C LYS A 349 4.84 20.44 14.22
N ASP A 350 4.60 19.17 14.48
CA ASP A 350 3.32 18.66 15.02
C ASP A 350 2.10 19.18 14.22
N TYR A 351 2.19 19.17 12.87
CA TYR A 351 1.25 19.90 12.02
C TYR A 351 0.46 19.02 11.06
N VAL A 352 1.07 17.92 10.58
CA VAL A 352 0.51 17.08 9.53
C VAL A 352 -0.60 16.15 10.04
N ASN A 353 -1.40 15.61 9.13
CA ASN A 353 -2.44 14.65 9.43
C ASN A 353 -1.83 13.25 9.68
N PRO A 354 -2.00 12.62 10.86
CA PRO A 354 -1.49 11.28 11.13
C PRO A 354 -2.41 10.16 10.63
N GLY A 355 -3.53 10.49 10.00
CA GLY A 355 -4.60 9.56 9.64
C GLY A 355 -4.16 8.43 8.74
N SER A 356 -3.27 8.69 7.78
CA SER A 356 -2.76 7.65 6.86
C SER A 356 -2.05 6.52 7.63
N GLU A 357 -1.16 6.85 8.55
CA GLU A 357 -0.43 5.84 9.33
C GLU A 357 -1.34 5.15 10.37
N ILE A 358 -2.25 5.91 11.00
CA ILE A 358 -3.25 5.35 11.94
C ILE A 358 -4.17 4.34 11.22
N LEU A 359 -4.65 4.66 10.02
CA LEU A 359 -5.47 3.73 9.24
C LEU A 359 -4.66 2.55 8.69
N SER A 360 -3.37 2.72 8.43
CA SER A 360 -2.47 1.61 8.10
C SER A 360 -2.31 0.66 9.29
N ALA A 361 -2.23 1.21 10.50
CA ALA A 361 -2.24 0.41 11.72
C ALA A 361 -3.60 -0.27 11.97
N GLU A 362 -4.70 0.34 11.59
CA GLU A 362 -6.02 -0.29 11.59
C GLU A 362 -6.02 -1.54 10.69
N MET A 363 -5.49 -1.43 9.47
CA MET A 363 -5.31 -2.59 8.59
C MET A 363 -4.42 -3.67 9.22
N MET A 364 -3.35 -3.28 9.91
CA MET A 364 -2.47 -4.19 10.64
C MET A 364 -3.24 -4.96 11.72
N LEU A 365 -4.05 -4.29 12.52
CA LEU A 365 -4.87 -4.93 13.55
C LEU A 365 -5.88 -5.91 12.93
N ARG A 366 -6.51 -5.56 11.82
CA ARG A 366 -7.40 -6.47 11.08
C ARG A 366 -6.66 -7.69 10.54
N HIS A 367 -5.48 -7.50 9.99
CA HIS A 367 -4.61 -8.58 9.51
C HIS A 367 -4.23 -9.54 10.64
N MET A 368 -3.99 -9.04 11.84
CA MET A 368 -3.76 -9.81 13.06
C MET A 368 -5.02 -10.46 13.65
N GLY A 369 -6.21 -10.19 13.10
CA GLY A 369 -7.48 -10.66 13.63
C GLY A 369 -8.01 -9.87 14.85
N TRP A 370 -7.43 -8.72 15.15
CA TRP A 370 -7.85 -7.85 16.26
C TRP A 370 -8.90 -6.84 15.80
N LYS A 371 -10.04 -7.35 15.37
CA LYS A 371 -11.10 -6.59 14.69
C LYS A 371 -11.73 -5.53 15.58
N GLU A 372 -11.93 -5.82 16.86
CA GLU A 372 -12.58 -4.91 17.81
C GLU A 372 -11.75 -3.62 18.01
N ALA A 373 -10.43 -3.75 18.08
CA ALA A 373 -9.54 -2.58 18.17
C ALA A 373 -9.50 -1.81 16.85
N ALA A 374 -9.49 -2.51 15.71
CA ALA A 374 -9.58 -1.89 14.38
C ALA A 374 -10.88 -1.11 14.20
N ASP A 375 -12.02 -1.67 14.60
CA ASP A 375 -13.33 -1.01 14.52
C ASP A 375 -13.41 0.23 15.42
N LEU A 376 -12.75 0.22 16.59
CA LEU A 376 -12.61 1.41 17.42
C LEU A 376 -11.83 2.53 16.74
N ILE A 377 -10.75 2.22 16.01
CA ILE A 377 -10.00 3.22 15.25
C ILE A 377 -10.87 3.86 14.19
N ILE A 378 -11.59 3.07 13.39
CA ILE A 378 -12.51 3.59 12.36
C ILE A 378 -13.57 4.49 12.98
N SER A 379 -14.27 4.01 14.01
CA SER A 379 -15.35 4.78 14.64
C SER A 379 -14.85 6.06 15.32
N SER A 380 -13.65 6.03 15.93
CA SER A 380 -13.05 7.22 16.54
C SER A 380 -12.59 8.23 15.48
N MET A 381 -12.06 7.79 14.35
CA MET A 381 -11.71 8.65 13.21
C MET A 381 -12.95 9.38 12.69
N GLU A 382 -14.04 8.65 12.44
CA GLU A 382 -15.31 9.25 12.00
C GLU A 382 -15.85 10.30 12.99
N LYS A 383 -15.86 9.97 14.26
CA LYS A 383 -16.32 10.91 15.31
C LYS A 383 -15.42 12.14 15.42
N ALA A 384 -14.09 11.97 15.34
CA ALA A 384 -13.14 13.07 15.35
C ALA A 384 -13.37 14.02 14.17
N ILE A 385 -13.56 13.51 12.97
CA ILE A 385 -13.86 14.30 11.77
C ILE A 385 -15.20 15.04 11.94
N LEU A 386 -16.24 14.34 12.39
CA LEU A 386 -17.57 14.93 12.62
C LEU A 386 -17.59 15.98 13.73
N SER A 387 -16.71 15.90 14.71
CA SER A 387 -16.52 16.94 15.75
C SER A 387 -15.90 18.23 15.20
N ARG A 388 -15.39 18.20 13.94
CA ARG A 388 -14.69 19.29 13.27
C ARG A 388 -13.40 19.73 13.96
N GLN A 389 -12.83 18.90 14.82
CA GLN A 389 -11.50 19.09 15.38
C GLN A 389 -10.52 18.28 14.53
N VAL A 390 -9.96 18.92 13.51
CA VAL A 390 -9.21 18.25 12.45
C VAL A 390 -7.90 18.96 12.15
N THR A 391 -6.98 18.29 11.48
CA THR A 391 -5.70 18.86 11.05
C THR A 391 -5.88 19.89 9.92
N TYR A 392 -4.82 20.62 9.62
CA TYR A 392 -4.82 21.80 8.73
C TYR A 392 -5.38 21.49 7.33
N ASP A 393 -5.13 20.30 6.83
CA ASP A 393 -5.55 19.85 5.49
C ASP A 393 -7.07 19.81 5.34
N PHE A 394 -7.78 19.39 6.38
CA PHE A 394 -9.24 19.43 6.43
C PHE A 394 -9.77 20.76 6.94
N ALA A 395 -9.16 21.34 7.97
CA ALA A 395 -9.65 22.57 8.59
C ALA A 395 -9.78 23.73 7.59
N ARG A 396 -8.86 23.84 6.66
CA ARG A 396 -8.89 24.88 5.59
C ARG A 396 -10.03 24.73 4.60
N LEU A 397 -10.69 23.56 4.55
CA LEU A 397 -11.75 23.20 3.61
C LEU A 397 -13.11 22.96 4.28
N MET A 398 -13.17 23.03 5.62
CA MET A 398 -14.37 22.75 6.40
C MET A 398 -14.81 24.01 7.17
N ASP A 399 -15.99 24.54 6.84
CA ASP A 399 -16.56 25.69 7.56
C ASP A 399 -16.77 25.35 9.05
N GLY A 400 -16.31 26.25 9.94
CA GLY A 400 -16.44 26.11 11.38
C GLY A 400 -15.58 24.99 11.99
N ALA A 401 -14.56 24.52 11.29
CA ALA A 401 -13.61 23.57 11.84
C ALA A 401 -12.62 24.26 12.81
N THR A 402 -12.24 23.55 13.86
CA THR A 402 -11.13 23.90 14.73
C THR A 402 -9.90 23.13 14.29
N GLN A 403 -8.87 23.86 13.86
CA GLN A 403 -7.60 23.22 13.52
C GLN A 403 -6.89 22.74 14.78
N VAL A 404 -6.50 21.47 14.80
CA VAL A 404 -5.67 20.86 15.83
C VAL A 404 -4.32 20.43 15.25
N SER A 405 -3.35 20.20 16.11
CA SER A 405 -2.04 19.68 15.71
C SER A 405 -2.11 18.17 15.38
N CYS A 406 -1.03 17.59 14.87
CA CYS A 406 -0.90 16.16 14.62
C CYS A 406 -1.19 15.36 15.92
N SER A 407 -0.49 15.68 16.99
CA SER A 407 -0.70 15.05 18.31
C SER A 407 -2.09 15.35 18.88
N GLY A 408 -2.60 16.57 18.66
CA GLY A 408 -3.95 16.98 19.03
C GLY A 408 -5.02 16.12 18.36
N PHE A 409 -4.88 15.82 17.08
CA PHE A 409 -5.83 14.96 16.37
C PHE A 409 -5.84 13.53 16.91
N GLY A 410 -4.67 12.96 17.21
CA GLY A 410 -4.59 11.67 17.89
C GLY A 410 -5.30 11.68 19.25
N GLN A 411 -5.14 12.76 20.01
CA GLN A 411 -5.84 12.91 21.30
C GLN A 411 -7.37 13.01 21.14
N VAL A 412 -7.84 13.74 20.13
CA VAL A 412 -9.28 13.81 19.79
C VAL A 412 -9.82 12.42 19.45
N MET A 413 -9.09 11.63 18.64
CA MET A 413 -9.48 10.26 18.35
C MET A 413 -9.60 9.40 19.61
N ILE A 414 -8.59 9.46 20.51
CA ILE A 414 -8.59 8.69 21.77
C ILE A 414 -9.80 9.08 22.66
N GLN A 415 -10.15 10.35 22.73
CA GLN A 415 -11.32 10.81 23.46
C GLN A 415 -12.66 10.29 22.89
N HIS A 416 -12.70 9.99 21.60
CA HIS A 416 -13.87 9.49 20.91
C HIS A 416 -13.96 7.95 20.81
N MET A 417 -12.96 7.22 21.32
CA MET A 417 -13.04 5.79 21.50
C MET A 417 -14.02 5.46 22.64
#